data_71db7502c2a3e45c7f950af0cc67714c
#
_entry.id   71db7502c2a3e45c7f950af0cc67714c
#
_cell.length_a   1.000
_cell.length_b   1.000
_cell.length_c   1.000
_cell.angle_alpha   90.00
_cell.angle_beta   90.00
_cell.angle_gamma   90.00
#
_symmetry.space_group_name_H-M   'P 1'
#
loop_
_entity.id
_entity.type
_entity.pdbx_description
1 polymer ?
#
loop_
_entity_poly.entity_id
_entity_poly.type
_entity_poly.pdbx_seq_one_letter_code
_entity_poly.pdbx_strand_id
1 'polypeptide(L)'
;MEFQKILVPVVGSEADAEAIKLAVKLAKKEKGKIWSVYVVTIKRALPLDAEIKPEIEKAEAILDHMEILAEEEDYEVETDILHAREVGPAIIDEAVERGVDLILMGVKHKRRFGQFSLGNVVPYVLKNSPCPVILHQQ
;
A
#
# COMPACT_ATOMS: atom_id res chain seq x y z
N MET A 1 14.51 -15.41 -0.72
CA MET A 1 14.53 -13.97 -0.97
C MET A 1 14.30 -13.21 0.33
N GLU A 2 15.15 -12.27 0.64
CA GLU A 2 15.13 -11.55 1.91
C GLU A 2 14.74 -10.09 1.67
N PHE A 3 13.82 -9.58 2.48
CA PHE A 3 13.32 -8.22 2.33
C PHE A 3 13.55 -7.41 3.59
N GLN A 4 14.23 -6.28 3.43
CA GLN A 4 14.56 -5.39 4.55
C GLN A 4 13.72 -4.12 4.59
N LYS A 5 13.12 -3.75 3.46
CA LYS A 5 12.28 -2.55 3.35
C LYS A 5 11.09 -2.87 2.46
N ILE A 6 9.93 -2.98 3.09
CA ILE A 6 8.71 -3.37 2.39
C ILE A 6 7.72 -2.21 2.39
N LEU A 7 7.18 -1.90 1.22
CA LEU A 7 6.10 -0.92 1.08
C LEU A 7 4.79 -1.66 0.84
N VAL A 8 3.78 -1.35 1.65
CA VAL A 8 2.44 -1.95 1.53
C VAL A 8 1.42 -0.85 1.30
N PRO A 9 1.12 -0.52 0.05
CA PRO A 9 0.03 0.42 -0.24
C PRO A 9 -1.32 -0.22 0.11
N VAL A 10 -2.18 0.55 0.76
CA VAL A 10 -3.50 0.07 1.18
C VAL A 10 -4.59 0.99 0.63
N VAL A 11 -5.79 0.44 0.45
CA VAL A 11 -6.92 1.16 -0.16
C VAL A 11 -8.22 1.06 0.66
N GLY A 12 -8.18 0.36 1.78
CA GLY A 12 -9.36 0.14 2.61
C GLY A 12 -10.13 -1.11 2.23
N SER A 13 -9.53 -2.02 1.48
CA SER A 13 -10.18 -3.29 1.14
C SER A 13 -9.80 -4.38 2.15
N GLU A 14 -10.58 -5.46 2.16
CA GLU A 14 -10.28 -6.61 3.01
C GLU A 14 -8.93 -7.25 2.67
N ALA A 15 -8.46 -7.10 1.44
CA ALA A 15 -7.19 -7.64 1.00
C ALA A 15 -6.01 -6.97 1.70
N ASP A 16 -6.17 -5.75 2.20
CA ASP A 16 -5.10 -5.04 2.93
C ASP A 16 -4.64 -5.81 4.17
N ALA A 17 -5.58 -6.39 4.90
CA ALA A 17 -5.27 -7.12 6.13
C ALA A 17 -4.34 -8.31 5.86
N GLU A 18 -4.64 -9.07 4.82
CA GLU A 18 -3.81 -10.22 4.44
C GLU A 18 -2.44 -9.77 3.92
N ALA A 19 -2.40 -8.64 3.21
CA ALA A 19 -1.14 -8.08 2.72
C ALA A 19 -0.21 -7.69 3.88
N ILE A 20 -0.75 -7.01 4.90
CA ILE A 20 0.04 -6.62 6.08
C ILE A 20 0.56 -7.85 6.82
N LYS A 21 -0.29 -8.87 7.00
CA LYS A 21 0.13 -10.10 7.69
C LYS A 21 1.26 -10.80 6.95
N LEU A 22 1.18 -10.86 5.62
CA LEU A 22 2.24 -11.45 4.82
C LEU A 22 3.52 -10.60 4.89
N ALA A 23 3.40 -9.28 4.82
CA ALA A 23 4.56 -8.39 4.96
C ALA A 23 5.28 -8.60 6.28
N VAL A 24 4.53 -8.73 7.38
CA VAL A 24 5.10 -9.01 8.70
C VAL A 24 5.88 -10.32 8.70
N LYS A 25 5.31 -11.39 8.11
CA LYS A 25 6.01 -12.69 8.02
C LYS A 25 7.32 -12.57 7.26
N LEU A 26 7.32 -11.83 6.16
CA LEU A 26 8.52 -11.66 5.34
C LEU A 26 9.57 -10.77 6.04
N ALA A 27 9.11 -9.72 6.69
CA ALA A 27 10.01 -8.77 7.37
C ALA A 27 10.65 -9.35 8.63
N LYS A 28 9.92 -10.17 9.39
CA LYS A 28 10.42 -10.73 10.65
C LYS A 28 11.75 -11.46 10.52
N LYS A 29 11.95 -12.15 9.41
CA LYS A 29 13.18 -12.94 9.17
C LYS A 29 14.45 -12.09 9.23
N GLU A 30 14.36 -10.87 8.72
CA GLU A 30 15.50 -9.97 8.60
C GLU A 30 15.37 -8.72 9.47
N LYS A 31 14.38 -8.68 10.34
CA LYS A 31 14.04 -7.49 11.14
C LYS A 31 13.84 -6.26 10.25
N GLY A 32 13.19 -6.49 9.10
CA GLY A 32 12.97 -5.45 8.10
C GLY A 32 11.94 -4.43 8.52
N LYS A 33 11.95 -3.29 7.86
CA LYS A 33 10.97 -2.23 8.06
C LYS A 33 9.81 -2.38 7.10
N ILE A 34 8.62 -2.03 7.57
CA ILE A 34 7.41 -2.01 6.76
C ILE A 34 6.81 -0.62 6.83
N TRP A 35 6.48 -0.06 5.67
CA TRP A 35 5.70 1.17 5.57
C TRP A 35 4.38 0.83 4.91
N SER A 36 3.28 1.19 5.56
CA SER A 36 1.96 1.10 4.97
C SER A 36 1.50 2.50 4.63
N VAL A 37 1.09 2.71 3.39
CA VAL A 37 0.73 4.04 2.90
C VAL A 37 -0.65 4.04 2.27
N TYR A 38 -1.37 5.14 2.45
CA TYR A 38 -2.65 5.39 1.81
C TYR A 38 -2.53 6.66 0.98
N VAL A 39 -2.92 6.60 -0.29
CA VAL A 39 -2.85 7.76 -1.18
C VAL A 39 -4.20 8.45 -1.22
N VAL A 40 -4.23 9.72 -0.76
CA VAL A 40 -5.38 10.59 -0.93
C VAL A 40 -5.20 11.30 -2.27
N THR A 41 -6.13 11.07 -3.20
CA THR A 41 -6.07 11.73 -4.50
C THR A 41 -6.68 13.12 -4.44
N ILE A 42 -5.93 14.10 -4.92
CA ILE A 42 -6.33 15.51 -4.92
C ILE A 42 -6.72 15.93 -6.33
N LYS A 43 -7.93 16.47 -6.46
CA LYS A 43 -8.41 16.97 -7.75
C LYS A 43 -7.52 18.08 -8.28
N ARG A 44 -7.33 18.13 -9.59
CA ARG A 44 -6.47 19.13 -10.24
C ARG A 44 -6.86 20.59 -9.94
N ALA A 45 -8.13 20.82 -9.63
CA ALA A 45 -8.64 22.14 -9.27
C ALA A 45 -8.17 22.61 -7.88
N LEU A 46 -7.59 21.72 -7.08
CA LEU A 46 -7.14 22.02 -5.72
C LEU A 46 -5.62 21.93 -5.62
N PRO A 47 -5.00 22.70 -4.70
CA PRO A 47 -3.57 22.55 -4.44
C PRO A 47 -3.30 21.18 -3.80
N LEU A 48 -2.08 20.65 -4.01
CA LEU A 48 -1.70 19.33 -3.49
C LEU A 48 -1.72 19.24 -1.96
N ASP A 49 -1.57 20.36 -1.28
CA ASP A 49 -1.63 20.41 0.19
C ASP A 49 -3.04 20.66 0.72
N ALA A 50 -4.06 20.62 -0.15
CA ALA A 50 -5.45 20.77 0.30
C ALA A 50 -5.81 19.66 1.29
N GLU A 51 -6.38 20.05 2.43
CA GLU A 51 -6.85 19.08 3.42
C GLU A 51 -8.32 18.76 3.17
N ILE A 52 -8.58 17.50 2.84
CA ILE A 52 -9.94 17.00 2.66
C ILE A 52 -10.24 16.13 3.87
N LYS A 53 -10.83 16.71 4.90
CA LYS A 53 -11.04 16.04 6.19
C LYS A 53 -11.63 14.64 6.11
N PRO A 54 -12.74 14.39 5.37
CA PRO A 54 -13.29 13.04 5.31
C PRO A 54 -12.31 12.02 4.73
N GLU A 55 -11.53 12.41 3.74
CA GLU A 55 -10.54 11.52 3.13
C GLU A 55 -9.37 11.24 4.08
N ILE A 56 -8.93 12.25 4.81
CA ILE A 56 -7.85 12.10 5.79
C ILE A 56 -8.30 11.21 6.94
N GLU A 57 -9.51 11.42 7.46
CA GLU A 57 -10.06 10.59 8.53
C GLU A 57 -10.18 9.13 8.10
N LYS A 58 -10.62 8.89 6.87
CA LYS A 58 -10.69 7.55 6.30
C LYS A 58 -9.30 6.92 6.22
N ALA A 59 -8.32 7.66 5.71
CA ALA A 59 -6.94 7.20 5.60
C ALA A 59 -6.36 6.83 6.97
N GLU A 60 -6.57 7.71 7.96
CA GLU A 60 -6.09 7.46 9.32
C GLU A 60 -6.70 6.19 9.92
N ALA A 61 -8.00 5.99 9.75
CA ALA A 61 -8.67 4.79 10.26
C ALA A 61 -8.12 3.51 9.62
N ILE A 62 -7.90 3.54 8.30
CA ILE A 62 -7.35 2.40 7.58
C ILE A 62 -5.93 2.10 8.06
N LEU A 63 -5.10 3.12 8.17
CA LEU A 63 -3.70 2.95 8.59
C LEU A 63 -3.59 2.53 10.06
N ASP A 64 -4.43 3.07 10.94
CA ASP A 64 -4.49 2.64 12.34
C ASP A 64 -4.81 1.15 12.43
N HIS A 65 -5.71 0.67 11.59
CA HIS A 65 -6.05 -0.75 11.54
C HIS A 65 -4.86 -1.60 11.10
N MET A 66 -4.07 -1.12 10.14
CA MET A 66 -2.85 -1.82 9.72
C MET A 66 -1.84 -1.92 10.86
N GLU A 67 -1.69 -0.86 11.65
CA GLU A 67 -0.82 -0.86 12.82
C GLU A 67 -1.28 -1.90 13.86
N ILE A 68 -2.58 -1.97 14.10
CA ILE A 68 -3.16 -2.93 15.04
C ILE A 68 -2.89 -4.37 14.58
N LEU A 69 -3.09 -4.64 13.29
CA LEU A 69 -2.84 -5.98 12.72
C LEU A 69 -1.38 -6.39 12.87
N ALA A 70 -0.46 -5.45 12.67
CA ALA A 70 0.97 -5.72 12.86
C ALA A 70 1.30 -5.98 14.34
N GLU A 71 0.72 -5.19 15.25
CA GLU A 71 0.92 -5.37 16.69
C GLU A 71 0.44 -6.73 17.17
N GLU A 72 -0.65 -7.26 16.61
CA GLU A 72 -1.14 -8.61 16.91
C GLU A 72 -0.11 -9.69 16.56
N GLU A 73 0.79 -9.39 15.65
CA GLU A 73 1.89 -10.27 15.25
C GLU A 73 3.22 -9.86 15.91
N ASP A 74 3.16 -9.04 16.96
CA ASP A 74 4.33 -8.52 17.67
C ASP A 74 5.31 -7.80 16.74
N TYR A 75 4.79 -7.01 15.81
CA TYR A 75 5.62 -6.28 14.86
C TYR A 75 5.14 -4.84 14.70
N GLU A 76 6.05 -3.96 14.31
CA GLU A 76 5.77 -2.53 14.14
C GLU A 76 5.77 -2.17 12.66
N VAL A 77 4.75 -1.41 12.24
CA VAL A 77 4.60 -0.88 10.90
C VAL A 77 4.53 0.63 10.99
N GLU A 78 5.31 1.32 10.16
CA GLU A 78 5.19 2.76 10.03
C GLU A 78 4.11 3.08 9.00
N THR A 79 3.34 4.13 9.24
CA THR A 79 2.25 4.51 8.34
C THR A 79 2.42 5.94 7.85
N ASP A 80 1.91 6.22 6.66
CA ASP A 80 1.95 7.57 6.10
C ASP A 80 0.79 7.79 5.14
N ILE A 81 0.31 9.03 5.10
CA ILE A 81 -0.72 9.45 4.16
C ILE A 81 -0.03 10.26 3.07
N LEU A 82 -0.19 9.81 1.82
CA LEU A 82 0.37 10.49 0.66
C LEU A 82 -0.73 11.31 -0.03
N HIS A 83 -0.40 12.50 -0.48
CA HIS A 83 -1.29 13.34 -1.27
C HIS A 83 -0.74 13.42 -2.69
N ALA A 84 -1.56 13.06 -3.67
CA ALA A 84 -1.11 13.02 -5.07
C ALA A 84 -2.28 13.17 -6.03
N ARG A 85 -1.98 13.39 -7.30
CA ARG A 85 -3.00 13.43 -8.35
C ARG A 85 -3.45 12.02 -8.75
N GLU A 86 -2.54 11.06 -8.72
CA GLU A 86 -2.80 9.68 -9.13
C GLU A 86 -2.14 8.70 -8.15
N VAL A 87 -2.79 7.57 -7.92
CA VAL A 87 -2.33 6.58 -6.94
C VAL A 87 -1.07 5.85 -7.41
N GLY A 88 -1.07 5.33 -8.64
CA GLY A 88 0.06 4.55 -9.16
C GLY A 88 1.40 5.27 -9.09
N PRO A 89 1.51 6.45 -9.69
CA PRO A 89 2.74 7.25 -9.62
C PRO A 89 3.17 7.57 -8.19
N ALA A 90 2.22 7.84 -7.29
CA ALA A 90 2.54 8.13 -5.89
C ALA A 90 3.21 6.93 -5.21
N ILE A 91 2.71 5.73 -5.47
CA ILE A 91 3.30 4.50 -4.91
C ILE A 91 4.73 4.32 -5.42
N ILE A 92 4.94 4.49 -6.72
CA ILE A 92 6.27 4.33 -7.32
C ILE A 92 7.25 5.37 -6.77
N ASP A 93 6.83 6.63 -6.68
CA ASP A 93 7.68 7.70 -6.15
C ASP A 93 8.09 7.40 -4.70
N GLU A 94 7.14 6.91 -3.90
CA GLU A 94 7.42 6.55 -2.52
C GLU A 94 8.38 5.37 -2.43
N ALA A 95 8.21 4.38 -3.28
CA ALA A 95 9.09 3.21 -3.34
C ALA A 95 10.55 3.63 -3.66
N VAL A 96 10.70 4.52 -4.63
CA VAL A 96 12.02 5.05 -5.01
C VAL A 96 12.63 5.87 -3.87
N GLU A 97 11.85 6.79 -3.31
CA GLU A 97 12.33 7.69 -2.26
C GLU A 97 12.76 6.94 -1.00
N ARG A 98 12.01 5.93 -0.59
CA ARG A 98 12.35 5.12 0.58
C ARG A 98 13.35 4.00 0.28
N GLY A 99 13.65 3.75 -0.99
CA GLY A 99 14.57 2.69 -1.39
C GLY A 99 14.08 1.31 -0.96
N VAL A 100 12.79 1.04 -1.12
CA VAL A 100 12.24 -0.26 -0.71
C VAL A 100 12.71 -1.36 -1.64
N ASP A 101 12.79 -2.57 -1.11
CA ASP A 101 13.20 -3.74 -1.87
C ASP A 101 12.03 -4.67 -2.21
N LEU A 102 10.82 -4.31 -1.78
CA LEU A 102 9.60 -5.04 -2.12
C LEU A 102 8.39 -4.11 -2.03
N ILE A 103 7.51 -4.19 -3.02
CA ILE A 103 6.15 -3.63 -2.93
C ILE A 103 5.21 -4.82 -2.80
N LEU A 104 4.38 -4.83 -1.75
CA LEU A 104 3.43 -5.90 -1.51
C LEU A 104 2.03 -5.32 -1.45
N MET A 105 1.15 -5.78 -2.32
CA MET A 105 -0.21 -5.27 -2.43
C MET A 105 -1.22 -6.39 -2.28
N GLY A 106 -2.25 -6.14 -1.47
CA GLY A 106 -3.42 -7.00 -1.45
C GLY A 106 -4.30 -6.68 -2.66
N VAL A 107 -4.75 -7.70 -3.35
CA VAL A 107 -5.63 -7.53 -4.50
C VAL A 107 -6.86 -8.38 -4.33
N LYS A 108 -7.99 -7.84 -4.79
CA LYS A 108 -9.25 -8.53 -4.80
C LYS A 108 -9.70 -8.66 -6.25
N HIS A 109 -9.89 -9.88 -6.69
CA HIS A 109 -10.36 -10.12 -8.05
C HIS A 109 -11.81 -9.72 -8.19
N LYS A 110 -12.09 -8.81 -9.10
CA LYS A 110 -13.46 -8.51 -9.50
C LYS A 110 -13.75 -9.28 -10.78
N ARG A 111 -14.71 -10.19 -10.71
CA ARG A 111 -15.21 -10.89 -11.87
C ARG A 111 -16.36 -10.08 -12.48
N ARG A 112 -16.18 -9.65 -13.69
CA ARG A 112 -17.21 -8.94 -14.43
C ARG A 112 -17.33 -9.58 -15.81
N PHE A 113 -18.50 -10.10 -16.14
CA PHE A 113 -18.73 -10.79 -17.43
C PHE A 113 -17.72 -11.92 -17.70
N GLY A 114 -17.34 -12.66 -16.65
CA GLY A 114 -16.38 -13.76 -16.78
C GLY A 114 -14.92 -13.35 -16.91
N GLN A 115 -14.61 -12.06 -16.80
CA GLN A 115 -13.24 -11.54 -16.88
C GLN A 115 -12.76 -11.03 -15.53
N PHE A 116 -11.45 -11.12 -15.31
CA PHE A 116 -10.80 -10.57 -14.14
C PHE A 116 -10.23 -9.19 -14.43
N SER A 117 -10.38 -8.25 -13.52
CA SER A 117 -9.78 -6.94 -13.62
C SER A 117 -9.00 -6.63 -12.34
N LEU A 118 -7.76 -6.15 -12.50
CA LEU A 118 -6.92 -5.69 -11.41
C LEU A 118 -6.97 -4.17 -11.24
N GLY A 119 -7.84 -3.47 -12.00
CA GLY A 119 -7.93 -2.02 -11.97
C GLY A 119 -6.75 -1.37 -12.67
N ASN A 120 -6.53 -0.07 -12.41
CA ASN A 120 -5.49 0.70 -13.08
C ASN A 120 -4.18 0.78 -12.29
N VAL A 121 -4.25 0.66 -10.97
CA VAL A 121 -3.08 0.85 -10.09
C VAL A 121 -2.10 -0.29 -10.21
N VAL A 122 -2.60 -1.54 -10.14
CA VAL A 122 -1.73 -2.72 -10.17
C VAL A 122 -0.92 -2.82 -11.46
N PRO A 123 -1.53 -2.69 -12.66
CA PRO A 123 -0.73 -2.71 -13.90
C PRO A 123 0.33 -1.62 -13.94
N TYR A 124 0.01 -0.42 -13.45
CA TYR A 124 0.98 0.67 -13.40
C TYR A 124 2.17 0.34 -12.50
N VAL A 125 1.88 -0.19 -11.30
CA VAL A 125 2.92 -0.57 -10.34
C VAL A 125 3.80 -1.68 -10.91
N LEU A 126 3.20 -2.70 -11.51
CA LEU A 126 3.95 -3.80 -12.13
C LEU A 126 4.89 -3.32 -13.22
N LYS A 127 4.44 -2.35 -14.02
CA LYS A 127 5.23 -1.82 -15.13
C LYS A 127 6.38 -0.92 -14.68
N ASN A 128 6.17 -0.15 -13.61
CA ASN A 128 7.09 0.93 -13.23
C ASN A 128 7.85 0.68 -11.93
N SER A 129 7.63 -0.43 -11.26
CA SER A 129 8.26 -0.70 -9.97
C SER A 129 9.79 -0.79 -10.07
N PRO A 130 10.53 -0.15 -9.15
CA PRO A 130 11.99 -0.27 -9.09
C PRO A 130 12.45 -1.57 -8.41
N CYS A 131 11.53 -2.38 -7.91
CA CYS A 131 11.83 -3.57 -7.12
C CYS A 131 10.79 -4.66 -7.39
N PRO A 132 11.00 -5.88 -6.87
CA PRO A 132 9.99 -6.94 -6.96
C PRO A 132 8.65 -6.51 -6.37
N VAL A 133 7.58 -7.04 -6.96
CA VAL A 133 6.21 -6.77 -6.52
C VAL A 133 5.54 -8.12 -6.21
N ILE A 134 4.94 -8.21 -5.04
CA ILE A 134 4.11 -9.36 -4.68
C ILE A 134 2.66 -8.87 -4.65
N LEU A 135 1.79 -9.61 -5.34
CA LEU A 135 0.35 -9.41 -5.28
C LEU A 135 -0.24 -10.54 -4.46
N HIS A 136 -0.82 -10.21 -3.32
CA HIS A 136 -1.50 -11.19 -2.49
C HIS A 136 -2.98 -11.16 -2.81
N GLN A 137 -3.45 -12.23 -3.40
CA GLN A 137 -4.83 -12.37 -3.84
C GLN A 137 -5.70 -12.93 -2.72
N GLN A 138 -6.79 -12.25 -2.50
CA GLN A 138 -7.82 -12.71 -1.56
C GLN A 138 -8.85 -13.57 -2.27
#